data_24a1c922a650bdf619615f243d471670
#
_entry.id   24a1c922a650bdf619615f243d471670
#
_cell.length_a   1.000
_cell.length_b   1.000
_cell.length_c   1.000
_cell.angle_alpha   90.00
_cell.angle_beta   90.00
_cell.angle_gamma   90.00
#
_symmetry.space_group_name_H-M   'P 1'
#
loop_
_entity.id
_entity.type
_entity.pdbx_description
1 polymer ?
#
loop_
_entity_poly.entity_id
_entity_poly.type
_entity_poly.pdbx_seq_one_letter_code
_entity_poly.pdbx_strand_id
1 'polypeptide(L)'
;MVICLLLLTKAFSLQARAAVLPPAPQCRITYDFGKGKTYTVTPELAMTMMVTNKDGSYYLDPKTGYYVCDSNKMQSFFSGLQKLYPPQNSVPNTAGFQKTDGTFLPVDGTFQMTGYFDVNAEINYLAAAMMEQRTETHTPILRCGGTYVEIDIANQILYYYENGIRRFSSSVVTGNHRLGHDTPTGVYQIRGKQRNITLTGRGYASPVKYWMNFIGNSYGIHDANWRSKFGGSVYLTNGSHGCVNVPPSAMPELYGMVQTGTPVVLY
;
A
#
# COMPACT_ATOMS: atom_id res chain seq x y z
N MET A 1 56.23 15.84 -48.20
CA MET A 1 54.91 16.47 -48.33
C MET A 1 54.21 16.35 -47.01
N VAL A 2 54.34 17.33 -46.11
CA VAL A 2 53.83 17.35 -44.78
C VAL A 2 52.67 18.35 -44.77
N ILE A 3 51.47 17.88 -44.61
CA ILE A 3 50.27 18.72 -44.50
C ILE A 3 50.16 19.21 -43.09
N CYS A 4 50.35 20.52 -42.90
CA CYS A 4 50.20 21.22 -41.65
C CYS A 4 48.68 21.45 -41.40
N LEU A 5 48.08 20.70 -40.49
CA LEU A 5 46.70 20.89 -40.09
C LEU A 5 46.64 22.03 -39.03
N LEU A 6 46.24 23.20 -39.47
CA LEU A 6 45.92 24.32 -38.60
C LEU A 6 44.67 24.00 -37.75
N LEU A 7 44.86 23.62 -36.50
CA LEU A 7 43.81 23.58 -35.51
C LEU A 7 43.43 25.02 -35.11
N LEU A 8 42.37 25.52 -35.73
CA LEU A 8 41.67 26.71 -35.24
C LEU A 8 40.95 26.36 -33.91
N THR A 9 41.62 26.59 -32.83
CA THR A 9 40.95 26.62 -31.50
C THR A 9 40.03 27.84 -31.44
N LYS A 10 38.77 27.67 -31.81
CA LYS A 10 37.73 28.62 -31.40
C LYS A 10 37.61 28.50 -29.89
N ALA A 11 38.20 29.47 -29.20
CA ALA A 11 37.87 29.74 -27.81
C ALA A 11 36.40 30.14 -27.77
N PHE A 12 35.52 29.18 -27.49
CA PHE A 12 34.17 29.50 -27.01
C PHE A 12 34.35 30.14 -25.64
N SER A 13 34.26 31.47 -25.59
CA SER A 13 34.01 32.14 -24.33
C SER A 13 32.68 31.62 -23.81
N LEU A 14 32.73 30.71 -22.85
CA LEU A 14 31.58 30.37 -22.03
C LEU A 14 31.25 31.64 -21.21
N GLN A 15 30.54 32.58 -21.80
CA GLN A 15 29.79 33.53 -21.01
C GLN A 15 28.81 32.66 -20.21
N ALA A 16 29.07 32.56 -18.92
CA ALA A 16 28.12 31.99 -17.98
C ALA A 16 26.81 32.78 -18.15
N ARG A 17 25.91 32.30 -19.01
CA ARG A 17 24.56 32.76 -19.00
C ARG A 17 24.09 32.51 -17.58
N ALA A 18 23.75 33.60 -16.86
CA ALA A 18 23.08 33.45 -15.59
C ALA A 18 21.96 32.40 -15.82
N ALA A 19 22.07 31.26 -15.17
CA ALA A 19 21.14 30.20 -15.35
C ALA A 19 19.77 30.77 -14.97
N VAL A 20 18.91 30.98 -15.97
CA VAL A 20 17.53 31.38 -15.71
C VAL A 20 16.94 30.22 -14.96
N LEU A 21 16.67 30.44 -13.66
CA LEU A 21 16.01 29.43 -12.85
C LEU A 21 14.70 29.02 -13.55
N PRO A 22 14.37 27.74 -13.58
CA PRO A 22 13.07 27.31 -14.10
C PRO A 22 11.98 28.04 -13.33
N PRO A 23 10.85 28.36 -13.97
CA PRO A 23 9.74 28.98 -13.27
C PRO A 23 9.30 28.07 -12.11
N ALA A 24 9.02 28.69 -10.96
CA ALA A 24 8.39 27.97 -9.86
C ALA A 24 7.11 27.27 -10.35
N PRO A 25 6.76 26.09 -9.82
CA PRO A 25 5.50 25.46 -10.18
C PRO A 25 4.33 26.42 -10.01
N GLN A 26 3.56 26.62 -11.08
CA GLN A 26 2.36 27.49 -11.07
C GLN A 26 1.10 26.65 -10.84
N CYS A 27 1.25 25.36 -10.50
CA CYS A 27 0.14 24.45 -10.28
C CYS A 27 -0.76 24.94 -9.12
N ARG A 28 -2.06 24.71 -9.30
CA ARG A 28 -3.05 24.97 -8.25
C ARG A 28 -4.02 23.78 -8.22
N ILE A 29 -3.79 22.87 -7.28
CA ILE A 29 -4.58 21.65 -7.14
C ILE A 29 -5.52 21.79 -5.96
N THR A 30 -6.83 21.78 -6.23
CA THR A 30 -7.83 21.76 -5.17
C THR A 30 -8.27 20.32 -4.92
N TYR A 31 -7.85 19.75 -3.81
CA TYR A 31 -8.31 18.46 -3.33
C TYR A 31 -9.75 18.57 -2.84
N ASP A 32 -10.65 17.77 -3.40
CA ASP A 32 -12.05 17.68 -2.97
C ASP A 32 -12.27 16.38 -2.20
N PHE A 33 -12.49 16.49 -0.89
CA PHE A 33 -12.75 15.37 0.03
C PHE A 33 -14.26 15.07 0.16
N GLY A 34 -15.08 15.71 -0.66
CA GLY A 34 -16.53 15.59 -0.59
C GLY A 34 -17.16 16.43 0.52
N LYS A 35 -18.50 16.56 0.45
CA LYS A 35 -19.30 17.32 1.43
C LYS A 35 -18.80 18.76 1.65
N GLY A 36 -18.29 19.40 0.60
CA GLY A 36 -17.77 20.77 0.63
C GLY A 36 -16.42 20.95 1.35
N LYS A 37 -15.75 19.87 1.70
CA LYS A 37 -14.41 19.91 2.29
C LYS A 37 -13.35 19.92 1.20
N THR A 38 -12.60 20.99 1.12
CA THR A 38 -11.54 21.14 0.13
C THR A 38 -10.22 21.59 0.77
N TYR A 39 -9.12 21.31 0.09
CA TYR A 39 -7.79 21.81 0.43
C TYR A 39 -7.04 22.16 -0.85
N THR A 40 -6.48 23.36 -0.93
CA THR A 40 -5.78 23.80 -2.15
C THR A 40 -4.27 23.83 -1.93
N VAL A 41 -3.54 23.09 -2.75
CA VAL A 41 -2.10 23.24 -2.92
C VAL A 41 -1.86 24.40 -3.86
N THR A 42 -1.33 25.49 -3.30
CA THR A 42 -0.94 26.68 -4.07
C THR A 42 0.49 26.55 -4.61
N PRO A 43 0.92 27.38 -5.57
CA PRO A 43 2.30 27.41 -6.04
C PRO A 43 3.33 27.56 -4.91
N GLU A 44 3.05 28.41 -3.93
CA GLU A 44 3.94 28.65 -2.79
C GLU A 44 4.07 27.40 -1.91
N LEU A 45 2.95 26.72 -1.65
CA LEU A 45 2.94 25.47 -0.90
C LEU A 45 3.67 24.36 -1.67
N ALA A 46 3.49 24.28 -2.98
CA ALA A 46 4.19 23.33 -3.84
C ALA A 46 5.72 23.50 -3.75
N MET A 47 6.22 24.73 -3.71
CA MET A 47 7.65 25.00 -3.54
C MET A 47 8.20 24.48 -2.21
N THR A 48 7.41 24.47 -1.13
CA THR A 48 7.87 23.92 0.16
C THR A 48 8.14 22.42 0.10
N MET A 49 7.62 21.73 -0.91
CA MET A 49 7.78 20.29 -1.12
C MET A 49 8.98 19.94 -1.99
N MET A 50 9.80 20.92 -2.40
CA MET A 50 11.00 20.69 -3.21
C MET A 50 12.20 20.33 -2.34
N VAL A 51 13.16 19.62 -2.93
CA VAL A 51 14.46 19.35 -2.32
C VAL A 51 15.21 20.68 -2.16
N THR A 52 15.83 20.88 -1.00
CA THR A 52 16.65 22.07 -0.71
C THR A 52 18.10 21.69 -0.49
N ASN A 53 19.00 22.56 -0.94
CA ASN A 53 20.42 22.49 -0.66
C ASN A 53 20.71 22.87 0.81
N LYS A 54 21.95 22.66 1.25
CA LYS A 54 22.40 23.03 2.62
C LYS A 54 22.28 24.51 2.94
N ASP A 55 22.37 25.36 1.92
CA ASP A 55 22.25 26.84 2.03
C ASP A 55 20.79 27.32 1.98
N GLY A 56 19.84 26.41 1.90
CA GLY A 56 18.42 26.71 1.83
C GLY A 56 17.87 26.99 0.42
N SER A 57 18.74 27.08 -0.60
CA SER A 57 18.31 27.21 -1.98
C SER A 57 17.65 25.93 -2.48
N TYR A 58 16.78 26.04 -3.49
CA TYR A 58 16.14 24.85 -4.09
C TYR A 58 17.12 24.11 -4.99
N TYR A 59 17.12 22.77 -4.86
CA TYR A 59 17.94 21.91 -5.70
C TYR A 59 17.34 21.79 -7.10
N LEU A 60 18.19 21.98 -8.10
CA LEU A 60 17.89 21.72 -9.50
C LEU A 60 18.63 20.47 -9.96
N ASP A 61 17.91 19.55 -10.58
CA ASP A 61 18.55 18.40 -11.21
C ASP A 61 19.45 18.86 -12.36
N PRO A 62 20.77 18.61 -12.31
CA PRO A 62 21.70 19.07 -13.33
C PRO A 62 21.47 18.48 -14.71
N LYS A 63 20.73 17.37 -14.82
CA LYS A 63 20.41 16.71 -16.09
C LYS A 63 19.20 17.34 -16.76
N THR A 64 18.19 17.68 -15.98
CA THR A 64 16.90 18.17 -16.49
C THR A 64 16.74 19.68 -16.35
N GLY A 65 17.45 20.29 -15.41
CA GLY A 65 17.31 21.70 -15.06
C GLY A 65 16.03 22.04 -14.30
N TYR A 66 15.27 21.04 -13.82
CA TYR A 66 14.05 21.24 -13.07
C TYR A 66 14.23 21.06 -11.57
N TYR A 67 13.29 21.62 -10.80
CA TYR A 67 13.20 21.36 -9.37
C TYR A 67 12.86 19.90 -9.11
N VAL A 68 13.40 19.34 -8.03
CA VAL A 68 13.15 17.96 -7.62
C VAL A 68 12.22 17.94 -6.43
N CYS A 69 11.15 17.17 -6.53
CA CYS A 69 10.22 16.95 -5.41
C CYS A 69 10.88 16.13 -4.31
N ASP A 70 10.70 16.54 -3.06
CA ASP A 70 11.15 15.80 -1.88
C ASP A 70 10.05 14.83 -1.43
N SER A 71 10.27 13.55 -1.69
CA SER A 71 9.30 12.51 -1.35
C SER A 71 8.96 12.46 0.13
N ASN A 72 9.89 12.77 1.03
CA ASN A 72 9.63 12.76 2.48
C ASN A 72 8.74 13.94 2.89
N LYS A 73 8.97 15.12 2.32
CA LYS A 73 8.12 16.28 2.55
C LYS A 73 6.70 16.04 2.01
N MET A 74 6.57 15.48 0.80
CA MET A 74 5.30 15.12 0.22
C MET A 74 4.59 14.02 1.03
N GLN A 75 5.31 13.00 1.46
CA GLN A 75 4.79 11.96 2.36
C GLN A 75 4.23 12.56 3.65
N SER A 76 4.97 13.48 4.27
CA SER A 76 4.55 14.17 5.49
C SER A 76 3.31 15.03 5.26
N PHE A 77 3.26 15.74 4.13
CA PHE A 77 2.11 16.55 3.73
C PHE A 77 0.84 15.70 3.59
N PHE A 78 0.88 14.62 2.80
CA PHE A 78 -0.29 13.76 2.60
C PHE A 78 -0.71 13.02 3.87
N SER A 79 0.26 12.62 4.70
CA SER A 79 -0.05 12.05 6.02
C SER A 79 -0.75 13.07 6.94
N GLY A 80 -0.40 14.34 6.82
CA GLY A 80 -1.08 15.45 7.50
C GLY A 80 -2.49 15.65 6.97
N LEU A 81 -2.69 15.69 5.65
CA LEU A 81 -4.00 15.80 5.02
C LEU A 81 -4.93 14.65 5.41
N GLN A 82 -4.43 13.42 5.45
CA GLN A 82 -5.21 12.26 5.87
C GLN A 82 -5.73 12.37 7.31
N LYS A 83 -4.96 13.01 8.21
CA LYS A 83 -5.39 13.29 9.59
C LYS A 83 -6.47 14.38 9.65
N LEU A 84 -6.33 15.43 8.85
CA LEU A 84 -7.29 16.55 8.79
C LEU A 84 -8.60 16.14 8.09
N TYR A 85 -8.49 15.31 7.08
CA TYR A 85 -9.60 14.82 6.26
C TYR A 85 -9.64 13.29 6.29
N PRO A 86 -9.93 12.69 7.45
CA PRO A 86 -10.02 11.23 7.53
C PRO A 86 -11.10 10.76 6.56
N PRO A 87 -10.86 9.65 5.84
CA PRO A 87 -11.82 9.07 4.92
C PRO A 87 -13.14 8.85 5.66
N GLN A 88 -14.21 9.43 5.16
CA GLN A 88 -15.53 9.17 5.71
C GLN A 88 -16.07 7.89 5.08
N ASN A 89 -16.35 6.92 5.95
CA ASN A 89 -17.09 5.68 5.73
C ASN A 89 -17.31 5.27 4.28
N SER A 90 -16.73 4.13 3.95
CA SER A 90 -17.04 3.31 2.78
C SER A 90 -17.03 4.04 1.43
N VAL A 91 -15.90 4.02 0.80
CA VAL A 91 -15.84 4.24 -0.65
C VAL A 91 -16.39 2.97 -1.30
N PRO A 92 -17.43 3.06 -2.15
CA PRO A 92 -17.78 1.94 -3.01
C PRO A 92 -16.53 1.60 -3.81
N ASN A 93 -16.00 0.40 -3.64
CA ASN A 93 -14.81 0.02 -4.35
C ASN A 93 -15.15 -0.35 -5.80
N THR A 94 -15.31 0.65 -6.65
CA THR A 94 -15.45 0.45 -8.09
C THR A 94 -14.12 0.16 -8.77
N ALA A 95 -13.00 0.40 -8.08
CA ALA A 95 -11.66 0.25 -8.67
C ALA A 95 -11.00 -1.12 -8.40
N GLY A 96 -11.54 -1.94 -7.48
CA GLY A 96 -10.92 -3.20 -7.06
C GLY A 96 -9.91 -3.03 -5.92
N PHE A 97 -9.46 -4.15 -5.38
CA PHE A 97 -8.44 -4.24 -4.33
C PHE A 97 -7.06 -4.41 -4.99
N GLN A 98 -6.10 -3.56 -4.69
CA GLN A 98 -4.73 -3.75 -5.17
C GLN A 98 -4.00 -4.72 -4.24
N LYS A 99 -3.61 -5.86 -4.80
CA LYS A 99 -2.83 -6.91 -4.12
C LYS A 99 -1.39 -6.47 -3.86
N THR A 100 -0.71 -7.17 -2.97
CA THR A 100 0.72 -6.95 -2.68
C THR A 100 1.61 -7.05 -3.92
N ASP A 101 1.25 -7.87 -4.92
CA ASP A 101 1.97 -8.00 -6.20
C ASP A 101 1.71 -6.84 -7.19
N GLY A 102 0.88 -5.87 -6.81
CA GLY A 102 0.53 -4.71 -7.63
C GLY A 102 -0.64 -4.94 -8.58
N THR A 103 -1.12 -6.17 -8.75
CA THR A 103 -2.30 -6.46 -9.59
C THR A 103 -3.60 -6.15 -8.85
N PHE A 104 -4.72 -6.05 -9.59
CA PHE A 104 -6.02 -5.72 -9.00
C PHE A 104 -6.92 -6.94 -8.92
N LEU A 105 -7.57 -7.09 -7.77
CA LEU A 105 -8.66 -8.03 -7.56
C LEU A 105 -9.99 -7.28 -7.70
N PRO A 106 -10.87 -7.67 -8.64
CA PRO A 106 -12.21 -7.11 -8.69
C PRO A 106 -12.94 -7.47 -7.39
N VAL A 107 -13.48 -6.46 -6.71
CA VAL A 107 -14.30 -6.66 -5.50
C VAL A 107 -15.72 -6.26 -5.86
N ASP A 108 -16.71 -7.09 -5.57
CA ASP A 108 -18.10 -6.70 -5.78
C ASP A 108 -18.47 -5.53 -4.84
N GLY A 109 -19.36 -4.66 -5.30
CA GLY A 109 -19.68 -3.40 -4.64
C GLY A 109 -20.38 -3.54 -3.27
N THR A 110 -20.49 -4.74 -2.71
CA THR A 110 -21.11 -5.00 -1.42
C THR A 110 -20.11 -4.87 -0.26
N PHE A 111 -18.81 -4.86 -0.54
CA PHE A 111 -17.78 -4.76 0.46
C PHE A 111 -17.33 -3.31 0.68
N GLN A 112 -17.61 -2.79 1.87
CA GLN A 112 -17.19 -1.46 2.28
C GLN A 112 -15.87 -1.55 3.05
N MET A 113 -14.76 -1.21 2.41
CA MET A 113 -13.49 -0.97 3.09
C MET A 113 -13.33 0.53 3.38
N THR A 114 -12.77 0.86 4.54
CA THR A 114 -12.38 2.24 4.80
C THR A 114 -11.36 2.66 3.74
N GLY A 115 -11.66 3.69 2.97
CA GLY A 115 -10.72 4.24 2.01
C GLY A 115 -9.61 5.01 2.72
N TYR A 116 -8.37 4.75 2.35
CA TYR A 116 -7.22 5.55 2.75
C TYR A 116 -6.65 6.26 1.54
N PHE A 117 -6.04 7.41 1.76
CA PHE A 117 -5.24 8.01 0.71
C PHE A 117 -4.18 7.03 0.23
N ASP A 118 -4.14 6.80 -1.06
CA ASP A 118 -2.95 6.23 -1.67
C ASP A 118 -1.86 7.30 -1.71
N VAL A 119 -1.12 7.42 -0.61
CA VAL A 119 -0.10 8.45 -0.46
C VAL A 119 0.91 8.41 -1.61
N ASN A 120 1.30 7.21 -2.07
CA ASN A 120 2.25 7.09 -3.19
C ASN A 120 1.63 7.55 -4.52
N ALA A 121 0.36 7.18 -4.79
CA ALA A 121 -0.34 7.65 -5.97
C ALA A 121 -0.54 9.17 -5.94
N GLU A 122 -0.88 9.74 -4.77
CA GLU A 122 -1.02 11.19 -4.59
C GLU A 122 0.31 11.94 -4.76
N ILE A 123 1.42 11.39 -4.26
CA ILE A 123 2.76 11.96 -4.50
C ILE A 123 3.04 12.00 -6.01
N ASN A 124 2.81 10.90 -6.72
CA ASN A 124 3.04 10.84 -8.17
C ASN A 124 2.12 11.79 -8.93
N TYR A 125 0.84 11.83 -8.55
CA TYR A 125 -0.13 12.74 -9.15
C TYR A 125 0.28 14.21 -8.95
N LEU A 126 0.59 14.62 -7.72
CA LEU A 126 0.95 16.00 -7.42
C LEU A 126 2.28 16.40 -8.06
N ALA A 127 3.27 15.49 -8.07
CA ALA A 127 4.54 15.73 -8.77
C ALA A 127 4.32 15.97 -10.27
N ALA A 128 3.50 15.14 -10.92
CA ALA A 128 3.13 15.32 -12.32
C ALA A 128 2.37 16.65 -12.54
N ALA A 129 1.42 16.98 -11.66
CA ALA A 129 0.67 18.22 -11.73
C ALA A 129 1.56 19.47 -11.61
N MET A 130 2.60 19.40 -10.77
CA MET A 130 3.61 20.46 -10.64
C MET A 130 4.45 20.60 -11.92
N MET A 131 4.88 19.50 -12.51
CA MET A 131 5.64 19.51 -13.77
C MET A 131 4.80 20.04 -14.94
N GLU A 132 3.54 19.67 -15.02
CA GLU A 132 2.62 20.03 -16.08
C GLU A 132 1.88 21.35 -15.83
N GLN A 133 2.19 22.04 -14.72
CA GLN A 133 1.62 23.34 -14.33
C GLN A 133 0.07 23.31 -14.25
N ARG A 134 -0.51 22.18 -13.80
CA ARG A 134 -1.96 21.98 -13.82
C ARG A 134 -2.69 22.85 -12.79
N THR A 135 -3.87 23.32 -13.17
CA THR A 135 -4.84 23.96 -12.29
C THR A 135 -6.15 23.22 -12.41
N GLU A 136 -6.50 22.43 -11.40
CA GLU A 136 -7.68 21.56 -11.45
C GLU A 136 -8.16 21.18 -10.05
N THR A 137 -9.39 20.66 -10.01
CA THR A 137 -9.91 19.97 -8.82
C THR A 137 -9.63 18.50 -8.96
N HIS A 138 -9.08 17.92 -7.91
CA HIS A 138 -8.68 16.50 -7.83
C HIS A 138 -9.41 15.81 -6.67
N THR A 139 -10.09 14.74 -7.00
CA THR A 139 -10.61 13.84 -5.96
C THR A 139 -9.49 12.90 -5.54
N PRO A 140 -9.15 12.83 -4.23
CA PRO A 140 -8.05 12.00 -3.77
C PRO A 140 -8.18 10.55 -4.21
N ILE A 141 -7.06 9.98 -4.64
CA ILE A 141 -6.95 8.56 -4.97
C ILE A 141 -7.04 7.77 -3.68
N LEU A 142 -8.10 6.99 -3.55
CA LEU A 142 -8.33 6.16 -2.39
C LEU A 142 -8.01 4.71 -2.71
N ARG A 143 -7.22 4.09 -1.84
CA ARG A 143 -7.09 2.64 -1.82
C ARG A 143 -8.08 2.04 -0.84
N CYS A 144 -8.64 0.91 -1.21
CA CYS A 144 -9.36 0.08 -0.27
C CYS A 144 -8.36 -0.56 0.69
N GLY A 145 -8.66 -0.46 1.99
CA GLY A 145 -7.92 -1.16 3.01
C GLY A 145 -6.59 -0.52 3.39
N GLY A 146 -6.60 0.46 4.28
CA GLY A 146 -5.37 0.91 4.93
C GLY A 146 -4.88 -0.09 5.98
N THR A 147 -5.81 -0.73 6.68
CA THR A 147 -5.53 -1.76 7.70
C THR A 147 -6.32 -3.00 7.36
N TYR A 148 -5.64 -4.08 7.01
CA TYR A 148 -6.25 -5.33 6.58
C TYR A 148 -5.26 -6.50 6.65
N VAL A 149 -5.83 -7.70 6.63
CA VAL A 149 -5.08 -8.94 6.39
C VAL A 149 -5.29 -9.32 4.92
N GLU A 150 -4.23 -9.63 4.21
CA GLU A 150 -4.22 -10.14 2.84
C GLU A 150 -3.68 -11.55 2.84
N ILE A 151 -4.36 -12.46 2.16
CA ILE A 151 -3.96 -13.87 2.07
C ILE A 151 -3.90 -14.26 0.61
N ASP A 152 -2.68 -14.41 0.12
CA ASP A 152 -2.36 -14.94 -1.20
C ASP A 152 -2.34 -16.47 -1.11
N ILE A 153 -3.45 -17.10 -1.54
CA ILE A 153 -3.60 -18.55 -1.47
C ILE A 153 -2.65 -19.25 -2.44
N ALA A 154 -2.41 -18.66 -3.62
CA ALA A 154 -1.54 -19.27 -4.62
C ALA A 154 -0.08 -19.33 -4.15
N ASN A 155 0.40 -18.26 -3.50
CA ASN A 155 1.76 -18.17 -2.97
C ASN A 155 1.87 -18.61 -1.51
N GLN A 156 0.74 -18.90 -0.84
CA GLN A 156 0.69 -19.32 0.56
C GLN A 156 1.36 -18.34 1.50
N ILE A 157 1.06 -17.05 1.33
CA ILE A 157 1.61 -15.96 2.14
C ILE A 157 0.46 -15.13 2.71
N LEU A 158 0.56 -14.80 3.99
CA LEU A 158 -0.29 -13.85 4.68
C LEU A 158 0.50 -12.56 4.90
N TYR A 159 -0.13 -11.43 4.60
CA TYR A 159 0.37 -10.09 4.91
C TYR A 159 -0.60 -9.37 5.85
N TYR A 160 -0.07 -8.53 6.71
CA TYR A 160 -0.88 -7.57 7.46
C TYR A 160 -0.39 -6.16 7.16
N TYR A 161 -1.32 -5.31 6.80
CA TYR A 161 -1.11 -3.90 6.56
C TYR A 161 -1.77 -3.08 7.64
N GLU A 162 -1.10 -2.01 8.05
CA GLU A 162 -1.64 -1.00 8.94
C GLU A 162 -1.40 0.37 8.32
N ASN A 163 -2.48 1.11 8.06
CA ASN A 163 -2.41 2.42 7.40
C ASN A 163 -1.62 2.41 6.08
N GLY A 164 -1.83 1.38 5.26
CA GLY A 164 -1.16 1.20 3.98
C GLY A 164 0.29 0.71 4.06
N ILE A 165 0.84 0.52 5.27
CA ILE A 165 2.20 0.05 5.48
C ILE A 165 2.16 -1.44 5.85
N ARG A 166 2.91 -2.26 5.13
CA ARG A 166 3.07 -3.68 5.49
C ARG A 166 3.87 -3.80 6.79
N ARG A 167 3.19 -4.30 7.83
CA ARG A 167 3.75 -4.50 9.16
C ARG A 167 4.20 -5.93 9.42
N PHE A 168 3.58 -6.88 8.71
CA PHE A 168 3.84 -8.30 8.95
C PHE A 168 3.71 -9.10 7.66
N SER A 169 4.46 -10.19 7.58
CA SER A 169 4.25 -11.24 6.58
C SER A 169 4.69 -12.59 7.12
N SER A 170 3.99 -13.64 6.72
CA SER A 170 4.31 -15.02 7.11
C SER A 170 3.86 -16.00 6.04
N SER A 171 4.63 -17.04 5.84
CA SER A 171 4.15 -18.23 5.12
C SER A 171 3.02 -18.86 5.91
N VAL A 172 2.00 -19.36 5.20
CA VAL A 172 0.81 -20.00 5.80
C VAL A 172 0.51 -21.34 5.14
N VAL A 173 -0.45 -22.08 5.68
CA VAL A 173 -1.06 -23.22 4.98
C VAL A 173 -2.57 -23.04 5.00
N THR A 174 -3.17 -22.92 3.83
CA THR A 174 -4.60 -22.82 3.62
C THR A 174 -5.26 -24.18 3.47
N GLY A 175 -6.51 -24.20 3.08
CA GLY A 175 -7.32 -25.42 2.90
C GLY A 175 -6.72 -26.43 1.93
N ASN A 176 -7.00 -27.71 2.17
CA ASN A 176 -6.49 -28.82 1.36
C ASN A 176 -7.22 -28.90 0.02
N HIS A 177 -6.54 -28.44 -1.04
CA HIS A 177 -7.11 -28.41 -2.38
C HIS A 177 -7.51 -29.82 -2.88
N ARG A 178 -6.66 -30.82 -2.67
CA ARG A 178 -6.91 -32.21 -3.11
C ARG A 178 -8.17 -32.82 -2.50
N LEU A 179 -8.54 -32.40 -1.28
CA LEU A 179 -9.71 -32.90 -0.58
C LEU A 179 -10.95 -32.00 -0.75
N GLY A 180 -10.84 -30.93 -1.56
CA GLY A 180 -11.92 -29.96 -1.75
C GLY A 180 -12.20 -29.12 -0.50
N HIS A 181 -11.22 -28.98 0.38
CA HIS A 181 -11.31 -28.16 1.59
C HIS A 181 -10.72 -26.77 1.36
N ASP A 182 -10.86 -26.22 0.17
CA ASP A 182 -10.29 -24.91 -0.17
C ASP A 182 -10.72 -23.83 0.80
N THR A 183 -9.80 -22.94 1.11
CA THR A 183 -10.14 -21.71 1.85
C THR A 183 -10.96 -20.81 0.92
N PRO A 184 -12.16 -20.36 1.33
CA PRO A 184 -12.98 -19.51 0.49
C PRO A 184 -12.28 -18.20 0.15
N THR A 185 -12.24 -17.85 -1.13
CA THR A 185 -11.79 -16.55 -1.61
C THR A 185 -12.85 -15.48 -1.36
N GLY A 186 -12.44 -14.22 -1.33
CA GLY A 186 -13.34 -13.10 -1.12
C GLY A 186 -12.84 -12.12 -0.07
N VAL A 187 -13.73 -11.26 0.37
CA VAL A 187 -13.43 -10.25 1.37
C VAL A 187 -14.34 -10.45 2.59
N TYR A 188 -13.71 -10.59 3.72
CA TYR A 188 -14.35 -10.87 5.00
C TYR A 188 -13.87 -9.90 6.06
N GLN A 189 -14.29 -10.11 7.30
CA GLN A 189 -13.81 -9.34 8.47
C GLN A 189 -13.53 -10.29 9.61
N ILE A 190 -12.53 -9.98 10.44
CA ILE A 190 -12.35 -10.67 11.71
C ILE A 190 -13.57 -10.41 12.59
N ARG A 191 -14.30 -11.45 12.89
CA ARG A 191 -15.54 -11.40 13.69
C ARG A 191 -15.29 -11.56 15.17
N GLY A 192 -14.23 -12.29 15.53
CA GLY A 192 -13.88 -12.52 16.93
C GLY A 192 -12.47 -13.01 17.09
N LYS A 193 -11.96 -12.86 18.29
CA LYS A 193 -10.62 -13.29 18.70
C LYS A 193 -10.71 -14.06 19.99
N GLN A 194 -10.12 -15.26 20.02
CA GLN A 194 -10.12 -16.13 21.19
C GLN A 194 -8.72 -16.71 21.42
N ARG A 195 -8.46 -17.13 22.63
CA ARG A 195 -7.20 -17.78 23.02
C ARG A 195 -7.47 -19.10 23.70
N ASN A 196 -6.54 -20.05 23.54
CA ASN A 196 -6.53 -21.34 24.23
C ASN A 196 -7.86 -22.10 24.07
N ILE A 197 -8.29 -22.25 22.81
CA ILE A 197 -9.51 -23.00 22.48
C ILE A 197 -9.15 -24.30 21.75
N THR A 198 -10.08 -25.20 21.70
CA THR A 198 -9.98 -26.42 20.87
C THR A 198 -10.92 -26.28 19.67
N LEU A 199 -10.35 -26.30 18.47
CA LEU A 199 -11.10 -26.35 17.22
C LEU A 199 -11.55 -27.78 16.99
N THR A 200 -12.86 -27.98 16.87
CA THR A 200 -13.45 -29.31 16.69
C THR A 200 -14.14 -29.43 15.34
N GLY A 201 -14.08 -30.60 14.75
CA GLY A 201 -14.76 -30.97 13.52
C GLY A 201 -14.87 -32.49 13.40
N ARG A 202 -15.41 -32.94 12.27
CA ARG A 202 -15.56 -34.39 12.04
C ARG A 202 -14.17 -35.06 12.03
N GLY A 203 -13.88 -35.84 13.08
CA GLY A 203 -12.64 -36.62 13.19
C GLY A 203 -11.44 -35.87 13.69
N TYR A 204 -11.60 -34.65 14.19
CA TYR A 204 -10.45 -33.92 14.80
C TYR A 204 -10.87 -33.04 15.99
N ALA A 205 -9.91 -32.84 16.88
CA ALA A 205 -9.96 -31.86 17.96
C ALA A 205 -8.54 -31.26 18.09
N SER A 206 -8.38 -30.02 17.69
CA SER A 206 -7.07 -29.36 17.58
C SER A 206 -6.98 -28.19 18.55
N PRO A 207 -6.19 -28.28 19.63
CA PRO A 207 -5.98 -27.14 20.52
C PRO A 207 -5.12 -26.07 19.83
N VAL A 208 -5.57 -24.83 19.91
CA VAL A 208 -4.87 -23.66 19.37
C VAL A 208 -4.72 -22.57 20.46
N LYS A 209 -3.60 -21.85 20.43
CA LYS A 209 -3.36 -20.75 21.36
C LYS A 209 -4.06 -19.47 20.94
N TYR A 210 -4.25 -19.28 19.64
CA TYR A 210 -4.80 -18.07 19.04
C TYR A 210 -5.78 -18.43 17.94
N TRP A 211 -6.95 -17.81 17.97
CA TRP A 211 -8.01 -17.99 17.00
C TRP A 211 -8.60 -16.65 16.61
N MET A 212 -8.72 -16.39 15.32
CA MET A 212 -9.38 -15.21 14.74
C MET A 212 -10.29 -15.68 13.63
N ASN A 213 -11.60 -15.74 13.89
CA ASN A 213 -12.56 -16.20 12.88
C ASN A 213 -12.98 -15.06 11.93
N PHE A 214 -13.22 -15.41 10.65
CA PHE A 214 -13.68 -14.46 9.64
C PHE A 214 -14.95 -14.92 8.89
N ILE A 215 -15.24 -16.23 8.84
CA ILE A 215 -16.52 -16.77 8.33
C ILE A 215 -17.16 -17.63 9.40
N GLY A 216 -18.22 -17.13 10.02
CA GLY A 216 -18.89 -17.84 11.11
C GLY A 216 -17.89 -18.29 12.18
N ASN A 217 -18.06 -19.52 12.66
CA ASN A 217 -17.09 -20.20 13.53
C ASN A 217 -16.29 -21.27 12.79
N SER A 218 -16.44 -21.35 11.46
CA SER A 218 -15.89 -22.45 10.66
C SER A 218 -14.53 -22.13 10.04
N TYR A 219 -14.31 -20.87 9.67
CA TYR A 219 -13.06 -20.45 9.04
C TYR A 219 -12.40 -19.33 9.82
N GLY A 220 -11.13 -19.48 10.07
CA GLY A 220 -10.34 -18.50 10.81
C GLY A 220 -8.84 -18.65 10.57
N ILE A 221 -8.10 -17.73 11.18
CA ILE A 221 -6.64 -17.69 11.19
C ILE A 221 -6.20 -18.16 12.57
N HIS A 222 -5.29 -19.13 12.62
CA HIS A 222 -4.83 -19.68 13.90
C HIS A 222 -3.42 -20.30 13.81
N ASP A 223 -2.78 -20.47 14.95
CA ASP A 223 -1.54 -21.22 15.03
C ASP A 223 -1.75 -22.73 14.79
N ALA A 224 -0.73 -23.37 14.23
CA ALA A 224 -0.78 -24.82 13.93
C ALA A 224 0.53 -25.48 14.40
N ASN A 225 0.55 -25.89 15.68
CA ASN A 225 1.72 -26.49 16.30
C ASN A 225 2.01 -27.92 15.83
N TRP A 226 1.08 -28.54 15.13
CA TRP A 226 1.23 -29.87 14.52
C TRP A 226 1.91 -29.84 13.14
N ARG A 227 2.26 -28.63 12.64
CA ARG A 227 2.94 -28.47 11.37
C ARG A 227 4.35 -27.97 11.57
N SER A 228 5.27 -28.52 10.79
CA SER A 228 6.66 -28.06 10.70
C SER A 228 6.97 -27.31 9.40
N LYS A 229 6.06 -27.41 8.39
CA LYS A 229 6.24 -26.77 7.09
C LYS A 229 5.06 -25.88 6.78
N PHE A 230 5.37 -24.68 6.28
CA PHE A 230 4.41 -23.67 5.85
C PHE A 230 4.84 -23.11 4.49
N GLY A 231 3.86 -22.61 3.74
CA GLY A 231 4.11 -22.03 2.43
C GLY A 231 4.19 -23.03 1.28
N GLY A 232 4.43 -22.52 0.08
CA GLY A 232 4.61 -23.29 -1.14
C GLY A 232 3.44 -24.22 -1.46
N SER A 233 3.71 -25.42 -1.92
CA SER A 233 2.70 -26.38 -2.36
C SER A 233 2.08 -27.26 -1.25
N VAL A 234 2.37 -26.98 0.02
CA VAL A 234 1.88 -27.81 1.15
C VAL A 234 0.35 -27.93 1.15
N TYR A 235 -0.37 -26.86 0.85
CA TYR A 235 -1.83 -26.83 0.86
C TYR A 235 -2.46 -27.75 -0.21
N LEU A 236 -1.74 -28.07 -1.28
CA LEU A 236 -2.28 -28.88 -2.36
C LEU A 236 -2.66 -30.29 -1.89
N THR A 237 -1.89 -30.88 -0.98
CA THR A 237 -2.08 -32.27 -0.50
C THR A 237 -2.14 -32.42 1.01
N ASN A 238 -1.60 -31.46 1.77
CA ASN A 238 -1.55 -31.48 3.23
C ASN A 238 -2.01 -30.13 3.80
N GLY A 239 -3.08 -29.57 3.24
CA GLY A 239 -3.74 -28.36 3.72
C GLY A 239 -4.57 -28.57 4.98
N SER A 240 -5.23 -27.51 5.41
CA SER A 240 -6.20 -27.52 6.51
C SER A 240 -7.60 -27.97 6.02
N HIS A 241 -8.59 -27.88 6.88
CA HIS A 241 -10.02 -28.03 6.50
C HIS A 241 -10.64 -26.68 6.04
N GLY A 242 -9.79 -25.74 5.58
CA GLY A 242 -10.21 -24.43 5.07
C GLY A 242 -9.74 -23.25 5.93
N CYS A 243 -9.26 -23.47 7.14
CA CYS A 243 -8.66 -22.43 7.96
C CYS A 243 -7.27 -22.03 7.42
N VAL A 244 -6.80 -20.86 7.83
CA VAL A 244 -5.45 -20.37 7.53
C VAL A 244 -4.53 -20.68 8.70
N ASN A 245 -3.64 -21.64 8.51
CA ASN A 245 -2.67 -22.07 9.51
C ASN A 245 -1.42 -21.18 9.45
N VAL A 246 -1.09 -20.54 10.55
CA VAL A 246 0.07 -19.67 10.73
C VAL A 246 1.11 -20.38 11.62
N PRO A 247 2.43 -20.23 11.36
CA PRO A 247 3.45 -20.75 12.24
C PRO A 247 3.25 -20.29 13.69
N PRO A 248 3.41 -21.20 14.69
CA PRO A 248 3.26 -20.82 16.10
C PRO A 248 4.18 -19.70 16.57
N SER A 249 5.34 -19.51 15.92
CA SER A 249 6.27 -18.42 16.20
C SER A 249 5.79 -17.06 15.68
N ALA A 250 5.03 -17.04 14.61
CA ALA A 250 4.54 -15.83 13.94
C ALA A 250 3.15 -15.39 14.44
N MET A 251 2.33 -16.34 14.87
CA MET A 251 0.94 -16.08 15.26
C MET A 251 0.77 -15.11 16.43
N PRO A 252 1.59 -15.10 17.50
CA PRO A 252 1.45 -14.14 18.60
C PRO A 252 1.52 -12.67 18.14
N GLU A 253 2.47 -12.38 17.25
CA GLU A 253 2.66 -11.04 16.70
C GLU A 253 1.46 -10.62 15.85
N LEU A 254 1.05 -11.46 14.89
CA LEU A 254 -0.13 -11.19 14.08
C LEU A 254 -1.39 -10.98 14.93
N TYR A 255 -1.60 -11.85 15.92
CA TYR A 255 -2.74 -11.76 16.83
C TYR A 255 -2.74 -10.46 17.64
N GLY A 256 -1.58 -9.94 18.01
CA GLY A 256 -1.45 -8.68 18.73
C GLY A 256 -1.86 -7.47 17.90
N MET A 257 -1.55 -7.49 16.60
CA MET A 257 -1.82 -6.39 15.67
C MET A 257 -3.27 -6.37 15.15
N VAL A 258 -3.80 -7.52 14.78
CA VAL A 258 -5.13 -7.63 14.16
C VAL A 258 -6.24 -7.40 15.18
N GLN A 259 -7.24 -6.60 14.81
CA GLN A 259 -8.41 -6.30 15.65
C GLN A 259 -9.68 -6.92 15.11
N THR A 260 -10.71 -7.09 15.95
CA THR A 260 -12.06 -7.41 15.49
C THR A 260 -12.54 -6.29 14.54
N GLY A 261 -13.15 -6.66 13.43
CA GLY A 261 -13.53 -5.73 12.36
C GLY A 261 -12.44 -5.54 11.29
N THR A 262 -11.19 -5.96 11.53
CA THR A 262 -10.14 -5.90 10.51
C THR A 262 -10.56 -6.69 9.26
N PRO A 263 -10.56 -6.07 8.07
CA PRO A 263 -10.83 -6.76 6.82
C PRO A 263 -9.83 -7.89 6.54
N VAL A 264 -10.31 -8.95 5.91
CA VAL A 264 -9.51 -10.10 5.46
C VAL A 264 -9.80 -10.35 4.00
N VAL A 265 -8.83 -10.17 3.14
CA VAL A 265 -8.92 -10.36 1.69
C VAL A 265 -8.20 -11.66 1.33
N LEU A 266 -8.90 -12.58 0.67
CA LEU A 266 -8.35 -13.88 0.25
C LEU A 266 -8.54 -14.06 -1.26
N TYR A 267 -7.48 -14.44 -1.99
CA TYR A 267 -7.50 -14.69 -3.44
C TYR A 267 -6.52 -15.78 -3.86
#